data_a01003ec09a67b9280dd79fc608fe270
#
_entry.id   a01003ec09a67b9280dd79fc608fe270
#
_cell.length_a   1.000
_cell.length_b   1.000
_cell.length_c   1.000
_cell.angle_alpha   90.00
_cell.angle_beta   90.00
_cell.angle_gamma   90.00
#
_symmetry.space_group_name_H-M   'P 1'
#
loop_
_entity.id
_entity.type
_entity.pdbx_description
1 polymer ?
#
loop_
_entity_poly.entity_id
_entity_poly.type
_entity_poly.pdbx_seq_one_letter_code
_entity_poly.pdbx_strand_id
1 'polypeptide(L)'
;SQDSYSDYLFFHGLTVQLAEALAEYIHSVIRIECGFEDYEPDNIKDILDVKYRGCRYSFGYPACPEVSDSRKQLLWLNAKKINISMDESEQLHPEQSTTAIVALHPVAKYFGI
;
A
#
# COMPACT_ATOMS: atom_id res chain seq x y z
N SER A 1 13.97 -18.90 -21.96
CA SER A 1 14.26 -20.17 -21.28
C SER A 1 13.42 -20.31 -20.03
N GLN A 2 13.21 -21.53 -19.57
CA GLN A 2 12.47 -21.79 -18.33
C GLN A 2 13.16 -21.15 -17.11
N ASP A 3 14.48 -21.12 -17.10
CA ASP A 3 15.26 -20.50 -16.01
C ASP A 3 15.03 -18.99 -15.94
N SER A 4 15.00 -18.30 -17.08
CA SER A 4 14.70 -16.87 -17.16
C SER A 4 13.29 -16.54 -16.69
N TYR A 5 12.31 -17.41 -17.01
CA TYR A 5 10.94 -17.23 -16.56
C TYR A 5 10.79 -17.45 -15.05
N SER A 6 11.46 -18.47 -14.50
CA SER A 6 11.47 -18.74 -13.06
C SER A 6 12.12 -17.59 -12.28
N ASP A 7 13.23 -17.05 -12.79
CA ASP A 7 13.91 -15.90 -12.21
C ASP A 7 13.01 -14.66 -12.24
N TYR A 8 12.30 -14.45 -13.33
CA TYR A 8 11.33 -13.34 -13.45
C TYR A 8 10.23 -13.46 -12.39
N LEU A 9 9.63 -14.64 -12.24
CA LEU A 9 8.56 -14.87 -11.26
C LEU A 9 9.05 -14.65 -9.83
N PHE A 10 10.26 -15.14 -9.52
CA PHE A 10 10.88 -14.96 -8.20
C PHE A 10 11.11 -13.48 -7.93
N PHE A 11 11.72 -12.77 -8.86
CA PHE A 11 11.99 -11.34 -8.74
C PHE A 11 10.70 -10.53 -8.62
N HIS A 12 9.69 -10.85 -9.43
CA HIS A 12 8.37 -10.22 -9.36
C HIS A 12 7.75 -10.40 -7.96
N GLY A 13 7.73 -11.62 -7.45
CA GLY A 13 7.20 -11.91 -6.11
C GLY A 13 7.95 -11.17 -5.01
N LEU A 14 9.28 -11.11 -5.10
CA LEU A 14 10.11 -10.40 -4.15
C LEU A 14 9.81 -8.89 -4.15
N THR A 15 9.69 -8.28 -5.32
CA THR A 15 9.42 -6.84 -5.43
C THR A 15 8.02 -6.47 -4.94
N VAL A 16 7.02 -7.33 -5.17
CA VAL A 16 5.67 -7.15 -4.60
C VAL A 16 5.75 -7.17 -3.07
N GLN A 17 6.46 -8.13 -2.49
CA GLN A 17 6.62 -8.25 -1.04
C GLN A 17 7.35 -7.04 -0.46
N LEU A 18 8.38 -6.53 -1.13
CA LEU A 18 9.09 -5.32 -0.72
C LEU A 18 8.18 -4.09 -0.75
N ALA A 19 7.36 -3.94 -1.78
CA ALA A 19 6.40 -2.84 -1.88
C ALA A 19 5.38 -2.88 -0.74
N GLU A 20 4.85 -4.07 -0.41
CA GLU A 20 3.92 -4.26 0.70
C GLU A 20 4.58 -3.97 2.06
N ALA A 21 5.83 -4.43 2.25
CA ALA A 21 6.58 -4.15 3.47
C ALA A 21 6.86 -2.65 3.63
N LEU A 22 7.19 -1.96 2.55
CA LEU A 22 7.38 -0.51 2.55
C LEU A 22 6.08 0.22 2.90
N ALA A 23 4.96 -0.20 2.32
CA ALA A 23 3.66 0.39 2.63
C ALA A 23 3.31 0.21 4.10
N GLU A 24 3.57 -0.96 4.68
CA GLU A 24 3.36 -1.22 6.11
C GLU A 24 4.25 -0.33 6.98
N TYR A 25 5.52 -0.19 6.61
CA TYR A 25 6.46 0.68 7.31
C TYR A 25 6.02 2.14 7.28
N ILE A 26 5.69 2.68 6.12
CA ILE A 26 5.22 4.08 5.97
C ILE A 26 3.92 4.28 6.75
N HIS A 27 3.02 3.31 6.75
CA HIS A 27 1.80 3.38 7.54
C HIS A 27 2.10 3.48 9.05
N SER A 28 3.10 2.73 9.55
CA SER A 28 3.52 2.84 10.94
C SER A 28 4.11 4.22 11.25
N VAL A 29 4.92 4.77 10.35
CA VAL A 29 5.47 6.13 10.49
C VAL A 29 4.34 7.16 10.60
N ILE A 30 3.32 7.05 9.75
CA ILE A 30 2.14 7.94 9.79
C ILE A 30 1.45 7.86 11.16
N ARG A 31 1.22 6.65 11.68
CA ARG A 31 0.59 6.48 13.01
C ARG A 31 1.41 7.16 14.09
N ILE A 32 2.71 6.93 14.10
CA ILE A 32 3.62 7.52 15.10
C ILE A 32 3.64 9.05 15.01
N GLU A 33 3.79 9.59 13.81
CA GLU A 33 3.81 11.05 13.60
C GLU A 33 2.48 11.71 13.94
N CYS A 34 1.37 10.99 13.81
CA CYS A 34 0.05 11.48 14.20
C CYS A 34 -0.25 11.31 15.70
N GLY A 35 0.69 10.84 16.50
CA GLY A 35 0.55 10.74 17.95
C GLY A 35 -0.07 9.46 18.46
N PHE A 36 -0.07 8.38 17.66
CA PHE A 36 -0.65 7.09 18.03
C PHE A 36 0.40 6.02 18.34
N GLU A 37 1.60 6.41 18.72
CA GLU A 37 2.70 5.50 19.04
C GLU A 37 2.36 4.51 20.15
N ASP A 38 1.55 4.92 21.13
CA ASP A 38 1.13 4.05 22.23
C ASP A 38 0.26 2.87 21.80
N TYR A 39 -0.25 2.90 20.57
CA TYR A 39 -1.08 1.86 19.98
C TYR A 39 -0.31 0.98 19.00
N GLU A 40 1.02 1.16 18.90
CA GLU A 40 1.84 0.35 18.01
C GLU A 40 2.08 -1.04 18.62
N PRO A 41 1.96 -2.11 17.81
CA PRO A 41 2.28 -3.46 18.26
C PRO A 41 3.77 -3.64 18.54
N ASP A 42 4.08 -4.45 19.54
CA ASP A 42 5.47 -4.72 19.94
C ASP A 42 6.17 -5.77 19.07
N ASN A 43 5.43 -6.47 18.23
CA ASN A 43 5.99 -7.54 17.42
C ASN A 43 5.41 -7.60 16.01
N ILE A 44 6.15 -8.22 15.11
CA ILE A 44 5.81 -8.31 13.69
C ILE A 44 4.49 -9.07 13.47
N LYS A 45 4.24 -10.12 14.25
CA LYS A 45 3.00 -10.90 14.11
C LYS A 45 1.76 -10.03 14.29
N ASP A 46 1.76 -9.21 15.32
CA ASP A 46 0.62 -8.33 15.59
C ASP A 46 0.48 -7.22 14.54
N ILE A 47 1.59 -6.78 13.94
CA ILE A 47 1.56 -5.88 12.78
C ILE A 47 0.88 -6.56 11.59
N LEU A 48 1.27 -7.80 11.28
CA LEU A 48 0.68 -8.58 10.18
C LEU A 48 -0.80 -8.90 10.45
N ASP A 49 -1.17 -9.08 11.69
CA ASP A 49 -2.56 -9.30 12.11
C ASP A 49 -3.38 -7.99 12.21
N VAL A 50 -2.80 -6.87 11.77
CA VAL A 50 -3.44 -5.54 11.74
C VAL A 50 -3.97 -5.11 13.12
N LYS A 51 -3.20 -5.38 14.16
CA LYS A 51 -3.56 -5.02 15.54
C LYS A 51 -3.11 -3.60 15.92
N TYR A 52 -3.15 -2.69 14.98
CA TYR A 52 -2.85 -1.28 15.19
C TYR A 52 -4.09 -0.44 14.95
N ARG A 53 -4.02 0.84 15.36
CA ARG A 53 -5.12 1.80 15.18
C ARG A 53 -5.24 2.20 13.71
N GLY A 54 -6.45 2.08 13.17
CA GLY A 54 -6.74 2.51 11.80
C GLY A 54 -6.54 1.44 10.74
N CYS A 55 -6.66 1.85 9.49
CA CYS A 55 -6.55 0.96 8.36
C CYS A 55 -6.04 1.69 7.12
N ARG A 56 -5.52 0.93 6.18
CA ARG A 56 -5.05 1.40 4.88
C ARG A 56 -5.93 0.80 3.79
N TYR A 57 -6.40 1.65 2.87
CA TYR A 57 -7.28 1.26 1.77
C TYR A 57 -6.66 1.64 0.44
N SER A 58 -6.58 0.69 -0.49
CA SER A 58 -6.13 0.92 -1.86
C SER A 58 -7.30 0.92 -2.84
N PHE A 59 -7.19 1.68 -3.92
CA PHE A 59 -8.19 1.67 -4.98
C PHE A 59 -8.18 0.32 -5.72
N GLY A 60 -9.36 -0.13 -6.17
CA GLY A 60 -9.55 -1.44 -6.79
C GLY A 60 -10.03 -2.52 -5.83
N TYR A 61 -10.17 -2.21 -4.55
CA TYR A 61 -10.67 -3.10 -3.50
C TYR A 61 -12.02 -2.62 -2.98
N PRO A 62 -12.76 -3.45 -2.22
CA PRO A 62 -14.17 -3.15 -1.88
C PRO A 62 -14.46 -1.79 -1.24
N ALA A 63 -13.52 -1.25 -0.46
CA ALA A 63 -13.70 0.06 0.17
C ALA A 63 -13.59 1.21 -0.82
N CYS A 64 -12.80 1.05 -1.89
CA CYS A 64 -12.54 2.05 -2.91
C CYS A 64 -12.49 1.36 -4.28
N PRO A 65 -13.64 0.94 -4.86
CA PRO A 65 -13.65 0.02 -6.00
C PRO A 65 -13.14 0.62 -7.31
N GLU A 66 -13.22 1.94 -7.46
CA GLU A 66 -12.87 2.61 -8.70
C GLU A 66 -11.36 2.84 -8.82
N VAL A 67 -10.68 2.03 -9.61
CA VAL A 67 -9.23 2.16 -9.84
C VAL A 67 -8.87 3.49 -10.48
N SER A 68 -9.75 4.02 -11.35
CA SER A 68 -9.55 5.31 -12.03
C SER A 68 -9.40 6.50 -11.07
N ASP A 69 -9.92 6.39 -9.86
CA ASP A 69 -9.77 7.44 -8.84
C ASP A 69 -8.32 7.59 -8.35
N SER A 70 -7.47 6.60 -8.60
CA SER A 70 -6.03 6.73 -8.35
C SER A 70 -5.39 7.88 -9.14
N ARG A 71 -5.93 8.25 -10.30
CA ARG A 71 -5.45 9.41 -11.06
C ARG A 71 -5.55 10.70 -10.27
N LYS A 72 -6.66 10.89 -9.58
CA LYS A 72 -6.87 12.05 -8.72
C LYS A 72 -5.88 12.06 -7.56
N GLN A 73 -5.66 10.90 -6.97
CA GLN A 73 -4.71 10.73 -5.87
C GLN A 73 -3.29 11.07 -6.31
N LEU A 74 -2.84 10.57 -7.47
CA LEU A 74 -1.53 10.88 -8.02
C LEU A 74 -1.36 12.37 -8.29
N LEU A 75 -2.40 13.03 -8.76
CA LEU A 75 -2.39 14.47 -9.01
C LEU A 75 -2.26 15.26 -7.70
N TRP A 76 -3.05 14.93 -6.69
CA TRP A 76 -3.01 15.59 -5.38
C TRP A 76 -1.65 15.42 -4.69
N LEU A 77 -1.05 14.23 -4.80
CA LEU A 77 0.24 13.92 -4.19
C LEU A 77 1.42 14.45 -5.02
N ASN A 78 1.16 14.97 -6.23
CA ASN A 78 2.21 15.38 -7.17
C ASN A 78 3.21 14.23 -7.43
N ALA A 79 2.68 13.07 -7.74
CA ALA A 79 3.44 11.84 -7.90
C ALA A 79 4.50 11.91 -9.03
N LYS A 80 4.35 12.85 -9.96
CA LYS A 80 5.36 13.12 -11.02
C LYS A 80 6.73 13.45 -10.45
N LYS A 81 6.79 14.07 -9.27
CA LYS A 81 8.07 14.40 -8.62
C LYS A 81 8.91 13.17 -8.30
N ILE A 82 8.28 12.02 -8.09
CA ILE A 82 8.96 10.76 -7.80
C ILE A 82 8.83 9.76 -8.94
N ASN A 83 8.47 10.24 -10.15
CA ASN A 83 8.35 9.45 -11.37
C ASN A 83 7.32 8.31 -11.26
N ILE A 84 6.25 8.51 -10.51
CA ILE A 84 5.11 7.59 -10.48
C ILE A 84 4.02 8.14 -11.38
N SER A 85 3.50 7.29 -12.27
CA SER A 85 2.47 7.63 -13.24
C SER A 85 1.46 6.49 -13.38
N MET A 86 0.35 6.77 -14.06
CA MET A 86 -0.67 5.79 -14.40
C MET A 86 -0.90 5.83 -15.91
N ASP A 87 -0.93 4.66 -16.55
CA ASP A 87 -1.19 4.55 -17.98
C ASP A 87 -2.70 4.53 -18.32
N GLU A 88 -3.01 4.40 -19.61
CA GLU A 88 -4.39 4.37 -20.09
C GLU A 88 -5.17 3.13 -19.62
N SER A 89 -4.45 2.06 -19.28
CA SER A 89 -5.03 0.83 -18.72
C SER A 89 -5.21 0.88 -17.20
N GLU A 90 -4.99 2.07 -16.60
CA GLU A 90 -5.12 2.28 -15.15
C GLU A 90 -4.07 1.52 -14.34
N GLN A 91 -2.93 1.19 -14.95
CA GLN A 91 -1.80 0.57 -14.28
C GLN A 91 -0.78 1.61 -13.84
N LEU A 92 -0.27 1.47 -12.61
CA LEU A 92 0.77 2.34 -12.08
C LEU A 92 2.15 1.94 -12.63
N HIS A 93 3.00 2.94 -12.84
CA HIS A 93 4.38 2.78 -13.24
C HIS A 93 5.30 3.58 -12.31
N PRO A 94 6.40 2.98 -11.81
CA PRO A 94 6.87 1.60 -12.06
C PRO A 94 5.87 0.54 -11.63
N GLU A 95 5.98 -0.68 -12.16
CA GLU A 95 5.00 -1.78 -12.04
C GLU A 95 4.56 -2.08 -10.61
N GLN A 96 5.46 -2.03 -9.64
CA GLN A 96 5.17 -2.34 -8.24
C GLN A 96 4.77 -1.13 -7.40
N SER A 97 4.47 -0.01 -8.04
CA SER A 97 3.96 1.17 -7.34
C SER A 97 2.58 0.89 -6.77
N THR A 98 2.32 1.44 -5.60
CA THR A 98 1.01 1.35 -4.96
C THR A 98 0.63 2.69 -4.34
N THR A 99 -0.65 2.90 -4.16
CA THR A 99 -1.21 4.07 -3.49
C THR A 99 -2.22 3.61 -2.46
N ALA A 100 -2.44 4.42 -1.43
CA ALA A 100 -3.42 4.08 -0.42
C ALA A 100 -3.99 5.34 0.25
N ILE A 101 -5.17 5.18 0.84
CA ILE A 101 -5.77 6.11 1.77
C ILE A 101 -5.61 5.52 3.16
N VAL A 102 -5.13 6.32 4.10
CA VAL A 102 -4.96 5.92 5.50
C VAL A 102 -6.04 6.56 6.35
N ALA A 103 -6.80 5.74 7.07
CA ALA A 103 -7.79 6.19 8.04
C ALA A 103 -7.31 5.83 9.44
N LEU A 104 -7.10 6.83 10.30
CA LEU A 104 -6.53 6.64 11.65
C LEU A 104 -7.61 6.43 12.72
N HIS A 105 -8.86 6.28 12.33
CA HIS A 105 -9.96 6.07 13.26
C HIS A 105 -9.88 4.68 13.90
N PRO A 106 -10.13 4.53 15.23
CA PRO A 106 -9.94 3.26 15.92
C PRO A 106 -10.87 2.14 15.46
N VAL A 107 -12.01 2.47 14.84
CA VAL A 107 -12.93 1.46 14.29
C VAL A 107 -12.77 1.25 12.79
N ALA A 108 -11.82 1.92 12.16
CA ALA A 108 -11.54 1.67 10.75
C ALA A 108 -10.98 0.26 10.56
N LYS A 109 -11.64 -0.53 9.72
CA LYS A 109 -11.29 -1.93 9.45
C LYS A 109 -11.31 -2.19 7.96
N TYR A 110 -10.58 -3.23 7.56
CA TYR A 110 -10.59 -3.70 6.19
C TYR A 110 -11.85 -4.53 5.94
N PHE A 111 -12.56 -4.23 4.87
CA PHE A 111 -13.79 -4.95 4.50
C PHE A 111 -13.47 -6.36 4.00
N GLY A 112 -14.31 -7.33 4.37
CA GLY A 112 -14.19 -8.70 3.90
C GLY A 112 -13.35 -9.62 4.78
N ILE A 113 -12.97 -9.15 5.94
CA ILE A 113 -12.28 -9.98 6.94
C ILE A 113 -13.25 -10.39 8.03
#